data_4c540717c0ecd78b708a4b5e45a426df
#
_entry.id   4c540717c0ecd78b708a4b5e45a426df
#
_cell.length_a   1.000
_cell.length_b   1.000
_cell.length_c   1.000
_cell.angle_alpha   90.00
_cell.angle_beta   90.00
_cell.angle_gamma   90.00
#
_symmetry.space_group_name_H-M   'P 1'
#
loop_
_entity.id
_entity.type
_entity.pdbx_description
1 polymer ?
#
loop_
_entity_poly.entity_id
_entity_poly.type
_entity_poly.pdbx_seq_one_letter_code
_entity_poly.pdbx_strand_id
1 'polypeptide(L)'
;MSSEPVILTTTVGSYPVPDWLPALPSEQARLDATRVVFDTQRQARIDLPTDGELYRFDVNHPDTNGMIEYFLRPMAGIRSQVGRGDHECFARKSAMRFRRKAAGVVEEVLGEGSLNLLADCELAASVAGGAFKFTVTSPYMLARTLLDNYYRHFEPLLMGIAGVLAQQVAGLPCDCLQIDEANIPGNPADAPLAAGAINCVLDAFHGRRAVHLCFGNYGGQTIQKGEWRALVGFLNQLHVDHLVLEMAHRPPEDLEPLKDVSPKIKLGIGVIDVKINHVETPGEIARAIGRAESILGPGRVGWIHPDCGFWMLKRSIADRKIASLAAGRDLYLGRA
;
A
#
# COMPACT_ATOMS: atom_id res chain seq x y z
N MET A 1 -22.73 28.52 2.54
CA MET A 1 -23.08 27.15 2.97
C MET A 1 -21.77 26.42 3.17
N SER A 2 -21.34 26.17 4.41
CA SER A 2 -20.17 25.35 4.70
C SER A 2 -20.54 23.92 4.29
N SER A 3 -19.90 23.41 3.25
CA SER A 3 -20.05 21.98 2.91
C SER A 3 -19.65 21.16 4.15
N GLU A 4 -20.52 20.25 4.59
CA GLU A 4 -20.18 19.30 5.63
C GLU A 4 -18.85 18.61 5.29
N PRO A 5 -17.97 18.36 6.26
CA PRO A 5 -16.71 17.67 6.01
C PRO A 5 -17.04 16.28 5.44
N VAL A 6 -16.56 16.02 4.23
CA VAL A 6 -16.74 14.72 3.59
C VAL A 6 -15.59 13.83 4.00
N ILE A 7 -15.86 12.88 4.91
CA ILE A 7 -14.90 11.81 5.25
C ILE A 7 -15.26 10.59 4.39
N LEU A 8 -14.31 10.17 3.57
CA LEU A 8 -14.45 9.02 2.68
C LEU A 8 -13.80 7.76 3.29
N THR A 9 -14.29 6.61 2.86
CA THR A 9 -13.75 5.31 3.27
C THR A 9 -12.99 4.63 2.13
N THR A 10 -11.88 3.98 2.46
CA THR A 10 -11.14 3.15 1.51
C THR A 10 -10.51 1.95 2.23
N THR A 11 -10.14 0.91 1.49
CA THR A 11 -9.24 -0.14 1.97
C THR A 11 -7.80 0.17 1.54
N VAL A 12 -6.80 -0.51 2.12
CA VAL A 12 -5.40 -0.23 1.76
C VAL A 12 -5.00 -0.92 0.46
N GLY A 13 -5.31 -2.20 0.31
CA GLY A 13 -4.95 -2.97 -0.89
C GLY A 13 -5.37 -4.42 -0.73
N SER A 14 -4.48 -5.24 -0.20
CA SER A 14 -4.62 -6.68 -0.16
C SER A 14 -5.81 -7.18 0.65
N TYR A 15 -6.40 -8.27 0.15
CA TYR A 15 -7.49 -9.01 0.78
C TYR A 15 -7.06 -10.46 1.03
N PRO A 16 -7.60 -11.15 2.04
CA PRO A 16 -7.29 -12.56 2.28
C PRO A 16 -7.61 -13.43 1.07
N VAL A 17 -6.62 -14.19 0.60
CA VAL A 17 -6.78 -15.08 -0.55
C VAL A 17 -7.89 -16.10 -0.26
N PRO A 18 -8.96 -16.18 -1.08
CA PRO A 18 -9.99 -17.18 -0.90
C PRO A 18 -9.44 -18.61 -1.05
N ASP A 19 -9.83 -19.53 -0.16
CA ASP A 19 -9.29 -20.90 -0.11
C ASP A 19 -9.43 -21.66 -1.43
N TRP A 20 -10.46 -21.35 -2.22
CA TRP A 20 -10.71 -21.98 -3.51
C TRP A 20 -9.80 -21.46 -4.63
N LEU A 21 -9.23 -20.26 -4.51
CA LEU A 21 -8.33 -19.71 -5.54
C LEU A 21 -7.01 -20.49 -5.64
N PRO A 22 -6.30 -20.82 -4.55
CA PRO A 22 -5.12 -21.69 -4.63
C PRO A 22 -5.47 -23.15 -5.00
N ALA A 23 -6.67 -23.62 -4.63
CA ALA A 23 -7.08 -25.00 -4.92
C ALA A 23 -7.42 -25.27 -6.39
N LEU A 24 -7.98 -24.25 -7.09
CA LEU A 24 -8.40 -24.33 -8.49
C LEU A 24 -7.95 -23.08 -9.26
N PRO A 25 -6.64 -22.85 -9.41
CA PRO A 25 -6.13 -21.63 -10.01
C PRO A 25 -6.44 -21.59 -11.51
N SER A 26 -7.09 -20.49 -11.93
CA SER A 26 -7.34 -20.16 -13.33
C SER A 26 -7.55 -18.65 -13.47
N GLU A 27 -7.51 -18.13 -14.69
CA GLU A 27 -7.85 -16.72 -14.95
C GLU A 27 -9.29 -16.41 -14.52
N GLN A 28 -10.24 -17.32 -14.82
CA GLN A 28 -11.62 -17.17 -14.39
C GLN A 28 -11.74 -17.17 -12.86
N ALA A 29 -11.05 -18.06 -12.16
CA ALA A 29 -11.06 -18.10 -10.69
C ALA A 29 -10.50 -16.80 -10.08
N ARG A 30 -9.46 -16.24 -10.67
CA ARG A 30 -8.90 -14.93 -10.26
C ARG A 30 -9.88 -13.79 -10.50
N LEU A 31 -10.54 -13.75 -11.66
CA LEU A 31 -11.56 -12.76 -11.98
C LEU A 31 -12.75 -12.84 -10.99
N ASP A 32 -13.23 -14.06 -10.72
CA ASP A 32 -14.33 -14.28 -9.77
C ASP A 32 -13.94 -13.90 -8.35
N ALA A 33 -12.72 -14.19 -7.93
CA ALA A 33 -12.19 -13.77 -6.63
C ALA A 33 -12.12 -12.25 -6.52
N THR A 34 -11.62 -11.55 -7.54
CA THR A 34 -11.56 -10.09 -7.59
C THR A 34 -12.97 -9.47 -7.53
N ARG A 35 -13.94 -10.06 -8.24
CA ARG A 35 -15.35 -9.65 -8.16
C ARG A 35 -15.89 -9.77 -6.74
N VAL A 36 -15.62 -10.89 -6.05
CA VAL A 36 -16.04 -11.09 -4.66
C VAL A 36 -15.44 -10.03 -3.73
N VAL A 37 -14.19 -9.63 -3.94
CA VAL A 37 -13.54 -8.57 -3.15
C VAL A 37 -14.26 -7.23 -3.34
N PHE A 38 -14.55 -6.84 -4.58
CA PHE A 38 -15.30 -5.63 -4.85
C PHE A 38 -16.72 -5.68 -4.30
N ASP A 39 -17.42 -6.82 -4.43
CA ASP A 39 -18.78 -6.99 -3.91
C ASP A 39 -18.81 -6.87 -2.39
N THR A 40 -17.85 -7.47 -1.68
CA THR A 40 -17.72 -7.34 -0.22
C THR A 40 -17.57 -5.88 0.21
N GLN A 41 -16.69 -5.13 -0.45
CA GLN A 41 -16.46 -3.72 -0.15
C GLN A 41 -17.66 -2.83 -0.53
N ARG A 42 -18.31 -3.13 -1.65
CA ARG A 42 -19.51 -2.42 -2.12
C ARG A 42 -20.68 -2.62 -1.17
N GLN A 43 -20.92 -3.86 -0.71
CA GLN A 43 -21.94 -4.16 0.29
C GLN A 43 -21.68 -3.44 1.61
N ALA A 44 -20.43 -3.26 1.98
CA ALA A 44 -20.00 -2.48 3.13
C ALA A 44 -20.00 -0.95 2.88
N ARG A 45 -20.38 -0.49 1.70
CA ARG A 45 -20.44 0.93 1.30
C ARG A 45 -19.09 1.65 1.41
N ILE A 46 -18.02 0.96 1.01
CA ILE A 46 -16.70 1.59 0.87
C ILE A 46 -16.71 2.53 -0.34
N ASP A 47 -16.31 3.79 -0.14
CA ASP A 47 -16.38 4.84 -1.19
C ASP A 47 -15.33 4.62 -2.28
N LEU A 48 -14.14 4.16 -1.94
CA LEU A 48 -13.07 3.86 -2.89
C LEU A 48 -12.46 2.48 -2.57
N PRO A 49 -13.03 1.40 -3.15
CA PRO A 49 -12.55 0.05 -2.93
C PRO A 49 -11.23 -0.24 -3.63
N THR A 50 -10.57 -1.34 -3.25
CA THR A 50 -9.41 -1.92 -3.92
C THR A 50 -9.74 -3.29 -4.51
N ASP A 51 -8.92 -3.76 -5.45
CA ASP A 51 -9.08 -5.06 -6.12
C ASP A 51 -8.68 -6.27 -5.26
N GLY A 52 -8.06 -6.03 -4.10
CA GLY A 52 -7.61 -7.07 -3.17
C GLY A 52 -6.27 -7.69 -3.52
N GLU A 53 -5.62 -7.29 -4.61
CA GLU A 53 -4.27 -7.72 -5.03
C GLU A 53 -4.14 -9.24 -5.27
N LEU A 54 -5.24 -9.92 -5.58
CA LEU A 54 -5.25 -11.39 -5.69
C LEU A 54 -4.44 -11.91 -6.88
N TYR A 55 -4.18 -11.07 -7.89
CA TYR A 55 -3.30 -11.38 -9.02
C TYR A 55 -1.82 -11.50 -8.62
N ARG A 56 -1.43 -10.95 -7.47
CA ARG A 56 -0.07 -11.05 -6.93
C ARG A 56 0.22 -12.38 -6.24
N PHE A 57 -0.82 -13.19 -6.00
CA PHE A 57 -0.66 -14.51 -5.41
C PHE A 57 -0.18 -15.52 -6.46
N ASP A 58 1.00 -16.10 -6.25
CA ASP A 58 1.55 -17.16 -7.09
C ASP A 58 1.34 -18.52 -6.43
N VAL A 59 0.42 -19.33 -6.96
CA VAL A 59 0.13 -20.68 -6.46
C VAL A 59 1.31 -21.65 -6.58
N ASN A 60 2.19 -21.44 -7.56
CA ASN A 60 3.35 -22.29 -7.77
C ASN A 60 4.51 -21.91 -6.85
N HIS A 61 4.48 -20.71 -6.31
CA HIS A 61 5.50 -20.17 -5.42
C HIS A 61 4.84 -19.49 -4.21
N PRO A 62 4.19 -20.25 -3.30
CA PRO A 62 3.42 -19.68 -2.18
C PRO A 62 4.28 -18.85 -1.20
N ASP A 63 5.60 -19.07 -1.21
CA ASP A 63 6.56 -18.27 -0.43
C ASP A 63 6.90 -16.93 -1.08
N THR A 64 6.37 -16.65 -2.27
CA THR A 64 6.59 -15.38 -2.97
C THR A 64 5.90 -14.26 -2.23
N ASN A 65 6.64 -13.19 -1.97
CA ASN A 65 6.07 -11.97 -1.44
C ASN A 65 5.45 -11.16 -2.59
N GLY A 66 4.13 -11.10 -2.64
CA GLY A 66 3.39 -10.35 -3.66
C GLY A 66 3.68 -8.84 -3.68
N MET A 67 4.22 -8.28 -2.59
CA MET A 67 4.67 -6.90 -2.54
C MET A 67 6.02 -6.67 -3.23
N ILE A 68 6.84 -7.70 -3.44
CA ILE A 68 8.22 -7.57 -3.92
C ILE A 68 8.42 -8.36 -5.21
N GLU A 69 8.35 -9.69 -5.12
CA GLU A 69 8.72 -10.57 -6.23
C GLU A 69 7.76 -10.47 -7.43
N TYR A 70 6.50 -10.12 -7.19
CA TYR A 70 5.53 -9.84 -8.25
C TYR A 70 6.00 -8.73 -9.20
N PHE A 71 6.59 -7.67 -8.64
CA PHE A 71 7.11 -6.55 -9.43
C PHE A 71 8.48 -6.85 -10.04
N LEU A 72 9.39 -7.46 -9.25
CA LEU A 72 10.80 -7.57 -9.63
C LEU A 72 11.10 -8.73 -10.58
N ARG A 73 10.45 -9.88 -10.41
CA ARG A 73 10.74 -11.06 -11.25
C ARG A 73 10.51 -10.85 -12.74
N PRO A 74 9.44 -10.15 -13.16
CA PRO A 74 9.20 -9.90 -14.58
C PRO A 74 10.04 -8.77 -15.18
N MET A 75 10.71 -7.92 -14.36
CA MET A 75 11.53 -6.83 -14.89
C MET A 75 12.78 -7.35 -15.62
N ALA A 76 13.06 -6.78 -16.79
CA ALA A 76 14.31 -7.01 -17.49
C ALA A 76 15.50 -6.45 -16.66
N GLY A 77 16.68 -7.05 -16.82
CA GLY A 77 17.88 -6.68 -16.09
C GLY A 77 18.00 -7.29 -14.69
N ILE A 78 16.97 -8.02 -14.23
CA ILE A 78 16.96 -8.71 -12.95
C ILE A 78 17.03 -10.22 -13.14
N ARG A 79 18.07 -10.85 -12.63
CA ARG A 79 18.14 -12.30 -12.50
C ARG A 79 17.38 -12.73 -11.23
N SER A 80 16.27 -13.46 -11.43
CA SER A 80 15.41 -13.94 -10.33
C SER A 80 15.95 -15.17 -9.61
N GLN A 81 16.82 -15.95 -10.26
CA GLN A 81 17.49 -17.09 -9.63
C GLN A 81 18.68 -16.59 -8.79
N VAL A 82 18.50 -16.56 -7.48
CA VAL A 82 19.46 -16.05 -6.51
C VAL A 82 20.18 -17.20 -5.81
N GLY A 83 21.50 -17.30 -6.00
CA GLY A 83 22.32 -18.32 -5.39
C GLY A 83 22.70 -17.99 -3.94
N ARG A 84 23.29 -19.00 -3.25
CA ARG A 84 23.74 -18.83 -1.86
C ARG A 84 24.72 -17.66 -1.69
N GLY A 85 25.69 -17.56 -2.62
CA GLY A 85 26.70 -16.47 -2.59
C GLY A 85 26.08 -15.09 -2.74
N ASP A 86 25.03 -14.95 -3.58
CA ASP A 86 24.30 -13.69 -3.75
C ASP A 86 23.57 -13.30 -2.45
N HIS A 87 22.92 -14.27 -1.79
CA HIS A 87 22.26 -14.02 -0.49
C HIS A 87 23.27 -13.61 0.59
N GLU A 88 24.44 -14.27 0.65
CA GLU A 88 25.49 -13.91 1.59
C GLU A 88 26.06 -12.50 1.30
N CYS A 89 26.22 -12.16 0.03
CA CYS A 89 26.65 -10.83 -0.39
C CYS A 89 25.59 -9.75 -0.02
N PHE A 90 24.33 -10.01 -0.33
CA PHE A 90 23.24 -9.13 0.03
C PHE A 90 23.13 -8.92 1.54
N ALA A 91 23.18 -9.98 2.34
CA ALA A 91 23.11 -9.90 3.80
C ALA A 91 24.23 -9.06 4.44
N ARG A 92 25.41 -9.00 3.79
CA ARG A 92 26.53 -8.14 4.23
C ARG A 92 26.35 -6.67 3.84
N LYS A 93 25.71 -6.41 2.69
CA LYS A 93 25.58 -5.05 2.13
C LYS A 93 24.25 -4.37 2.53
N SER A 94 23.22 -5.18 2.81
CA SER A 94 21.86 -4.67 3.04
C SER A 94 21.74 -3.93 4.37
N ALA A 95 21.16 -2.74 4.32
CA ALA A 95 20.71 -2.01 5.50
C ALA A 95 19.43 -2.59 6.12
N MET A 96 18.75 -3.54 5.42
CA MET A 96 17.50 -4.14 5.86
C MET A 96 17.74 -5.27 6.86
N ARG A 97 17.51 -4.98 8.15
CA ARG A 97 17.74 -5.95 9.25
C ARG A 97 16.79 -7.16 9.22
N PHE A 98 15.60 -7.01 8.66
CA PHE A 98 14.55 -8.04 8.64
C PHE A 98 14.58 -8.94 7.38
N ARG A 99 15.29 -8.53 6.32
CA ARG A 99 15.42 -9.33 5.09
C ARG A 99 16.89 -9.68 4.83
N ARG A 100 17.17 -10.98 4.83
CA ARG A 100 18.53 -11.52 4.58
C ARG A 100 18.71 -12.11 3.18
N LYS A 101 17.60 -12.32 2.46
CA LYS A 101 17.60 -12.89 1.10
C LYS A 101 17.31 -11.80 0.09
N ALA A 102 18.14 -11.68 -0.92
CA ALA A 102 17.84 -10.81 -2.06
C ALA A 102 16.62 -11.33 -2.82
N ALA A 103 15.80 -10.41 -3.33
CA ALA A 103 14.67 -10.75 -4.20
C ALA A 103 15.11 -11.04 -5.65
N GLY A 104 16.26 -10.49 -6.03
CA GLY A 104 16.88 -10.67 -7.34
C GLY A 104 18.26 -10.03 -7.37
N VAL A 105 18.99 -10.27 -8.46
CA VAL A 105 20.30 -9.67 -8.72
C VAL A 105 20.19 -8.81 -9.97
N VAL A 106 20.55 -7.54 -9.87
CA VAL A 106 20.58 -6.62 -11.02
C VAL A 106 21.91 -6.79 -11.75
N GLU A 107 21.85 -7.23 -12.99
CA GLU A 107 23.03 -7.55 -13.82
C GLU A 107 23.11 -6.71 -15.08
N GLU A 108 21.99 -6.07 -15.47
CA GLU A 108 21.88 -5.23 -16.67
C GLU A 108 21.02 -3.99 -16.38
N VAL A 109 20.86 -3.13 -17.40
CA VAL A 109 19.93 -1.99 -17.31
C VAL A 109 18.50 -2.49 -17.10
N LEU A 110 17.78 -1.86 -16.16
CA LEU A 110 16.40 -2.23 -15.86
C LEU A 110 15.44 -1.81 -16.99
N GLY A 111 14.45 -2.66 -17.24
CA GLY A 111 13.37 -2.42 -18.16
C GLY A 111 12.10 -3.15 -17.74
N GLU A 112 11.01 -2.94 -18.46
CA GLU A 112 9.70 -3.51 -18.12
C GLU A 112 9.69 -5.05 -18.19
N GLY A 113 10.45 -5.64 -19.13
CA GLY A 113 10.48 -7.08 -19.33
C GLY A 113 9.10 -7.64 -19.66
N SER A 114 8.58 -8.54 -18.83
CA SER A 114 7.22 -9.08 -18.93
C SER A 114 6.28 -8.51 -17.84
N LEU A 115 6.67 -7.49 -17.10
CA LEU A 115 5.78 -6.79 -16.16
C LEU A 115 4.65 -6.11 -16.92
N ASN A 116 3.41 -6.38 -16.54
CA ASN A 116 2.24 -5.84 -17.24
C ASN A 116 1.14 -5.47 -16.22
N LEU A 117 1.34 -4.34 -15.52
CA LEU A 117 0.37 -3.82 -14.55
C LEU A 117 -0.94 -3.41 -15.25
N LEU A 118 -0.89 -3.04 -16.53
CA LEU A 118 -2.08 -2.67 -17.29
C LEU A 118 -3.06 -3.85 -17.38
N ALA A 119 -2.59 -5.05 -17.72
CA ALA A 119 -3.46 -6.23 -17.83
C ALA A 119 -4.16 -6.57 -16.50
N ASP A 120 -3.43 -6.48 -15.36
CA ASP A 120 -4.02 -6.75 -14.05
C ASP A 120 -5.00 -5.63 -13.63
N CYS A 121 -4.72 -4.37 -13.97
CA CYS A 121 -5.63 -3.26 -13.72
C CYS A 121 -6.89 -3.32 -14.61
N GLU A 122 -6.76 -3.71 -15.88
CA GLU A 122 -7.90 -3.94 -16.79
C GLU A 122 -8.80 -5.08 -16.30
N LEU A 123 -8.20 -6.17 -15.81
CA LEU A 123 -8.96 -7.26 -15.18
C LEU A 123 -9.76 -6.73 -13.98
N ALA A 124 -9.14 -5.95 -13.09
CA ALA A 124 -9.81 -5.34 -11.95
C ALA A 124 -10.93 -4.38 -12.42
N ALA A 125 -10.67 -3.51 -13.39
CA ALA A 125 -11.64 -2.57 -13.96
C ALA A 125 -12.86 -3.27 -14.53
N SER A 126 -12.68 -4.44 -15.17
CA SER A 126 -13.78 -5.22 -15.77
C SER A 126 -14.83 -5.70 -14.78
N VAL A 127 -14.52 -5.76 -13.48
CA VAL A 127 -15.40 -6.23 -12.41
C VAL A 127 -15.61 -5.22 -11.27
N ALA A 128 -14.94 -4.08 -11.30
CA ALA A 128 -15.03 -3.06 -10.25
C ALA A 128 -16.43 -2.45 -10.14
N GLY A 129 -17.12 -2.25 -11.26
CA GLY A 129 -18.48 -1.69 -11.29
C GLY A 129 -18.57 -0.22 -10.86
N GLY A 130 -17.44 0.49 -10.82
CA GLY A 130 -17.31 1.90 -10.43
C GLY A 130 -15.89 2.28 -10.14
N ALA A 131 -15.69 3.44 -9.54
CA ALA A 131 -14.37 3.95 -9.16
C ALA A 131 -13.64 2.98 -8.22
N PHE A 132 -12.33 2.78 -8.45
CA PHE A 132 -11.49 1.94 -7.60
C PHE A 132 -10.05 2.45 -7.53
N LYS A 133 -9.34 1.93 -6.55
CA LYS A 133 -7.93 2.23 -6.30
C LYS A 133 -7.07 1.02 -6.65
N PHE A 134 -6.01 1.27 -7.41
CA PHE A 134 -4.96 0.30 -7.72
C PHE A 134 -3.70 0.60 -6.92
N THR A 135 -2.98 -0.44 -6.49
CA THR A 135 -1.81 -0.29 -5.60
C THR A 135 -0.53 -0.76 -6.28
N VAL A 136 0.57 -0.10 -5.98
CA VAL A 136 1.90 -0.41 -6.49
C VAL A 136 2.91 -0.27 -5.35
N THR A 137 3.82 -1.24 -5.23
CA THR A 137 4.87 -1.16 -4.22
C THR A 137 5.87 -0.05 -4.58
N SER A 138 6.27 0.72 -3.57
CA SER A 138 7.23 1.81 -3.69
C SER A 138 8.52 1.36 -4.37
N PRO A 139 9.05 2.16 -5.31
CA PRO A 139 10.36 1.89 -5.90
C PRO A 139 11.47 1.79 -4.86
N TYR A 140 11.37 2.53 -3.75
CA TYR A 140 12.34 2.45 -2.66
C TYR A 140 12.30 1.08 -1.95
N MET A 141 11.10 0.55 -1.64
CA MET A 141 10.97 -0.80 -1.09
C MET A 141 11.57 -1.84 -2.02
N LEU A 142 11.27 -1.77 -3.31
CA LEU A 142 11.77 -2.72 -4.31
C LEU A 142 13.29 -2.65 -4.42
N ALA A 143 13.87 -1.46 -4.58
CA ALA A 143 15.32 -1.27 -4.71
C ALA A 143 16.08 -1.84 -3.51
N ARG A 144 15.56 -1.65 -2.29
CA ARG A 144 16.19 -2.14 -1.05
C ARG A 144 16.25 -3.66 -0.96
N THR A 145 15.48 -4.41 -1.75
CA THR A 145 15.46 -5.88 -1.73
C THR A 145 16.39 -6.52 -2.76
N LEU A 146 17.03 -5.73 -3.62
CA LEU A 146 17.89 -6.20 -4.70
C LEU A 146 19.37 -6.22 -4.33
N LEU A 147 20.09 -7.21 -4.83
CA LEU A 147 21.55 -7.18 -4.91
C LEU A 147 21.93 -6.49 -6.24
N ASP A 148 22.53 -5.32 -6.14
CA ASP A 148 22.97 -4.55 -7.31
C ASP A 148 24.41 -4.89 -7.69
N ASN A 149 24.60 -5.42 -8.90
CA ASN A 149 25.89 -5.67 -9.52
C ASN A 149 26.12 -4.78 -10.76
N TYR A 150 25.10 -4.05 -11.23
CA TYR A 150 25.16 -3.24 -12.43
C TYR A 150 25.35 -1.74 -12.14
N TYR A 151 24.40 -1.10 -11.45
CA TYR A 151 24.43 0.35 -11.19
C TYR A 151 25.48 0.74 -10.15
N ARG A 152 25.80 -0.16 -9.20
CA ARG A 152 26.80 0.01 -8.13
C ARG A 152 26.51 1.14 -7.14
N HIS A 153 25.49 1.92 -7.38
CA HIS A 153 25.01 3.01 -6.52
C HIS A 153 23.52 2.93 -6.33
N PHE A 154 23.06 3.22 -5.10
CA PHE A 154 21.64 3.04 -4.75
C PHE A 154 20.72 3.99 -5.51
N GLU A 155 21.10 5.25 -5.69
CA GLU A 155 20.24 6.24 -6.38
C GLU A 155 19.96 5.89 -7.85
N PRO A 156 20.94 5.55 -8.71
CA PRO A 156 20.67 5.09 -10.07
C PRO A 156 19.81 3.83 -10.14
N LEU A 157 20.02 2.85 -9.24
CA LEU A 157 19.16 1.67 -9.13
C LEU A 157 17.73 2.05 -8.80
N LEU A 158 17.55 2.89 -7.78
CA LEU A 158 16.25 3.38 -7.33
C LEU A 158 15.50 4.09 -8.46
N MET A 159 16.18 5.00 -9.15
CA MET A 159 15.58 5.73 -10.27
C MET A 159 15.31 4.84 -11.49
N GLY A 160 16.11 3.81 -11.72
CA GLY A 160 15.84 2.80 -12.74
C GLY A 160 14.52 2.06 -12.48
N ILE A 161 14.28 1.63 -11.25
CA ILE A 161 13.00 1.02 -10.85
C ILE A 161 11.85 2.02 -10.98
N ALA A 162 12.04 3.26 -10.49
CA ALA A 162 11.01 4.30 -10.58
C ALA A 162 10.62 4.57 -12.05
N GLY A 163 11.58 4.61 -12.96
CA GLY A 163 11.35 4.77 -14.41
C GLY A 163 10.51 3.64 -15.01
N VAL A 164 10.83 2.38 -14.66
CA VAL A 164 10.04 1.22 -15.11
C VAL A 164 8.61 1.31 -14.57
N LEU A 165 8.43 1.58 -13.29
CA LEU A 165 7.08 1.70 -12.71
C LEU A 165 6.31 2.88 -13.29
N ALA A 166 6.96 4.02 -13.56
CA ALA A 166 6.34 5.17 -14.19
C ALA A 166 5.76 4.83 -15.58
N GLN A 167 6.50 4.06 -16.40
CA GLN A 167 6.00 3.55 -17.67
C GLN A 167 4.77 2.67 -17.48
N GLN A 168 4.80 1.77 -16.50
CA GLN A 168 3.73 0.81 -16.22
C GLN A 168 2.43 1.47 -15.71
N VAL A 169 2.52 2.61 -15.02
CA VAL A 169 1.33 3.25 -14.43
C VAL A 169 0.70 4.32 -15.31
N ALA A 170 1.37 4.76 -16.37
CA ALA A 170 0.94 5.91 -17.18
C ALA A 170 -0.45 5.75 -17.82
N GLY A 171 -0.87 4.52 -18.13
CA GLY A 171 -2.13 4.22 -18.81
C GLY A 171 -3.13 3.40 -18.00
N LEU A 172 -2.97 3.28 -16.67
CA LEU A 172 -3.84 2.43 -15.86
C LEU A 172 -5.29 2.96 -15.79
N PRO A 173 -6.31 2.13 -16.07
CA PRO A 173 -7.71 2.52 -16.05
C PRO A 173 -8.33 2.47 -14.64
N CYS A 174 -7.68 3.06 -13.66
CA CYS A 174 -8.18 3.20 -12.29
C CYS A 174 -8.35 4.67 -11.90
N ASP A 175 -9.16 4.97 -10.89
CA ASP A 175 -9.44 6.34 -10.44
C ASP A 175 -8.39 6.86 -9.48
N CYS A 176 -7.69 5.96 -8.80
CA CYS A 176 -6.66 6.30 -7.83
C CYS A 176 -5.50 5.31 -7.91
N LEU A 177 -4.28 5.83 -7.98
CA LEU A 177 -3.05 5.07 -7.79
C LEU A 177 -2.55 5.28 -6.36
N GLN A 178 -2.26 4.19 -5.66
CA GLN A 178 -1.61 4.23 -4.35
C GLN A 178 -0.22 3.59 -4.43
N ILE A 179 0.79 4.29 -3.94
CA ILE A 179 2.13 3.73 -3.72
C ILE A 179 2.25 3.28 -2.27
N ASP A 180 2.66 2.01 -2.06
CA ASP A 180 2.82 1.42 -0.73
C ASP A 180 4.27 1.47 -0.27
N GLU A 181 4.52 2.16 0.84
CA GLU A 181 5.85 2.34 1.42
C GLU A 181 5.88 1.96 2.91
N ALA A 182 6.75 1.02 3.28
CA ALA A 182 6.88 0.54 4.65
C ALA A 182 8.32 0.56 5.19
N ASN A 183 9.31 0.99 4.41
CA ASN A 183 10.71 0.96 4.79
C ASN A 183 11.27 2.32 5.22
N ILE A 184 10.73 3.42 4.70
CA ILE A 184 11.13 4.78 5.06
C ILE A 184 10.96 5.08 6.54
N PRO A 185 9.92 4.60 7.26
CA PRO A 185 9.84 4.81 8.70
C PRO A 185 11.06 4.32 9.49
N GLY A 186 11.73 3.28 9.02
CA GLY A 186 12.97 2.77 9.62
C GLY A 186 14.25 3.38 9.06
N ASN A 187 14.17 4.18 8.00
CA ASN A 187 15.31 4.77 7.28
C ASN A 187 15.04 6.23 6.87
N PRO A 188 14.72 7.13 7.81
CA PRO A 188 14.29 8.49 7.50
C PRO A 188 15.38 9.33 6.80
N ALA A 189 16.64 8.94 6.89
CA ALA A 189 17.72 9.62 6.19
C ALA A 189 17.62 9.51 4.65
N ASP A 190 16.98 8.45 4.15
CA ASP A 190 16.76 8.24 2.71
C ASP A 190 15.49 8.94 2.18
N ALA A 191 14.76 9.63 3.04
CA ALA A 191 13.48 10.25 2.71
C ALA A 191 13.50 11.12 1.43
N PRO A 192 14.51 11.99 1.19
CA PRO A 192 14.55 12.78 -0.04
C PRO A 192 14.67 11.94 -1.32
N LEU A 193 15.50 10.89 -1.29
CA LEU A 193 15.66 9.97 -2.42
C LEU A 193 14.39 9.18 -2.67
N ALA A 194 13.77 8.67 -1.61
CA ALA A 194 12.52 7.93 -1.71
C ALA A 194 11.37 8.81 -2.23
N ALA A 195 11.25 10.06 -1.76
CA ALA A 195 10.26 11.00 -2.25
C ALA A 195 10.43 11.29 -3.74
N GLY A 196 11.65 11.53 -4.22
CA GLY A 196 11.94 11.74 -5.63
C GLY A 196 11.53 10.56 -6.50
N ALA A 197 11.86 9.34 -6.07
CA ALA A 197 11.51 8.13 -6.80
C ALA A 197 9.99 7.83 -6.79
N ILE A 198 9.31 8.05 -5.66
CA ILE A 198 7.86 7.90 -5.54
C ILE A 198 7.15 8.93 -6.42
N ASN A 199 7.59 10.19 -6.40
CA ASN A 199 7.01 11.25 -7.23
C ASN A 199 7.19 10.98 -8.72
N CYS A 200 8.32 10.41 -9.15
CA CYS A 200 8.53 9.99 -10.53
C CYS A 200 7.43 9.02 -11.01
N VAL A 201 7.00 8.09 -10.16
CA VAL A 201 5.90 7.16 -10.47
C VAL A 201 4.54 7.87 -10.42
N LEU A 202 4.29 8.66 -9.37
CA LEU A 202 3.02 9.37 -9.18
C LEU A 202 2.75 10.39 -10.30
N ASP A 203 3.78 11.11 -10.76
CA ASP A 203 3.63 12.13 -11.81
C ASP A 203 3.32 11.56 -13.20
N ALA A 204 3.63 10.28 -13.42
CA ALA A 204 3.26 9.57 -14.64
C ALA A 204 1.77 9.15 -14.68
N PHE A 205 1.08 9.16 -13.55
CA PHE A 205 -0.33 8.78 -13.45
C PHE A 205 -1.26 10.01 -13.50
N HIS A 206 -2.36 9.89 -14.26
CA HIS A 206 -3.27 11.03 -14.51
C HIS A 206 -4.49 11.10 -13.58
N GLY A 207 -4.70 10.11 -12.70
CA GLY A 207 -5.81 10.09 -11.75
C GLY A 207 -5.44 10.66 -10.38
N ARG A 208 -6.26 10.32 -9.37
CA ARG A 208 -5.99 10.64 -7.97
C ARG A 208 -4.77 9.86 -7.47
N ARG A 209 -3.93 10.50 -6.68
CA ARG A 209 -2.66 9.96 -6.20
C ARG A 209 -2.65 9.82 -4.69
N ALA A 210 -2.23 8.67 -4.20
CA ALA A 210 -2.09 8.39 -2.78
C ALA A 210 -0.76 7.72 -2.45
N VAL A 211 -0.30 7.88 -1.22
CA VAL A 211 0.80 7.09 -0.66
C VAL A 211 0.35 6.48 0.66
N HIS A 212 0.46 5.16 0.75
CA HIS A 212 0.29 4.46 2.00
C HIS A 212 1.64 4.33 2.71
N LEU A 213 1.68 4.76 3.97
CA LEU A 213 2.80 4.54 4.87
C LEU A 213 2.35 3.75 6.09
N CYS A 214 3.07 2.67 6.35
CA CYS A 214 2.97 1.93 7.60
C CYS A 214 4.36 1.62 8.17
N PHE A 215 4.40 1.13 9.38
CA PHE A 215 5.63 0.68 10.04
C PHE A 215 5.90 -0.82 9.81
N GLY A 216 5.29 -1.37 8.75
CA GLY A 216 5.34 -2.76 8.38
C GLY A 216 4.28 -3.60 9.08
N ASN A 217 3.81 -4.61 8.34
CA ASN A 217 2.87 -5.62 8.85
C ASN A 217 3.35 -7.01 8.39
N TYR A 218 4.32 -7.58 9.11
CA TYR A 218 4.84 -8.89 8.81
C TYR A 218 4.44 -9.87 9.90
N GLY A 219 3.51 -10.77 9.57
CA GLY A 219 2.97 -11.70 10.54
C GLY A 219 2.21 -11.03 11.70
N GLY A 220 1.56 -9.89 11.46
CA GLY A 220 0.87 -9.13 12.52
C GLY A 220 1.81 -8.32 13.42
N GLN A 221 3.07 -8.10 13.01
CA GLN A 221 4.06 -7.36 13.79
C GLN A 221 4.52 -6.10 13.08
N THR A 222 4.73 -5.04 13.84
CA THR A 222 5.42 -3.83 13.39
C THR A 222 6.90 -4.12 13.21
N ILE A 223 7.42 -3.89 12.01
CA ILE A 223 8.82 -4.19 11.64
C ILE A 223 9.73 -3.00 11.83
N GLN A 224 9.25 -1.81 11.49
CA GLN A 224 10.04 -0.58 11.54
C GLN A 224 9.82 0.14 12.87
N LYS A 225 10.92 0.66 13.41
CA LYS A 225 10.87 1.57 14.56
C LYS A 225 10.99 3.00 14.02
N GLY A 226 10.07 3.86 14.38
CA GLY A 226 10.07 5.25 13.93
C GLY A 226 8.89 6.02 14.48
N GLU A 227 8.88 7.31 14.20
CA GLU A 227 7.87 8.27 14.64
C GLU A 227 7.43 9.13 13.45
N TRP A 228 6.16 9.50 13.40
CA TRP A 228 5.64 10.37 12.34
C TRP A 228 6.34 11.72 12.28
N ARG A 229 6.80 12.24 13.42
CA ARG A 229 7.54 13.52 13.50
C ARG A 229 8.77 13.55 12.58
N ALA A 230 9.50 12.45 12.48
CA ALA A 230 10.68 12.34 11.62
C ALA A 230 10.33 12.29 10.11
N LEU A 231 9.07 12.03 9.79
CA LEU A 231 8.59 11.82 8.41
C LEU A 231 7.79 12.99 7.84
N VAL A 232 7.43 14.01 8.63
CA VAL A 232 6.64 15.16 8.16
C VAL A 232 7.28 15.83 6.94
N GLY A 233 8.60 16.02 6.94
CA GLY A 233 9.32 16.57 5.81
C GLY A 233 9.20 15.71 4.55
N PHE A 234 9.23 14.39 4.69
CA PHE A 234 9.00 13.43 3.61
C PHE A 234 7.55 13.53 3.09
N LEU A 235 6.57 13.50 3.97
CA LEU A 235 5.14 13.58 3.61
C LEU A 235 4.85 14.85 2.80
N ASN A 236 5.47 15.97 3.16
CA ASN A 236 5.30 17.26 2.47
C ASN A 236 5.99 17.34 1.09
N GLN A 237 6.91 16.42 0.79
CA GLN A 237 7.57 16.34 -0.51
C GLN A 237 6.79 15.49 -1.52
N LEU A 238 5.79 14.70 -1.07
CA LEU A 238 5.04 13.80 -1.93
C LEU A 238 4.01 14.54 -2.80
N HIS A 239 3.93 14.17 -4.06
CA HIS A 239 2.96 14.71 -5.02
C HIS A 239 1.63 13.95 -4.97
N VAL A 240 0.94 14.02 -3.83
CA VAL A 240 -0.27 13.25 -3.54
C VAL A 240 -1.48 14.12 -3.27
N ASP A 241 -2.67 13.59 -3.55
CA ASP A 241 -3.95 14.18 -3.14
C ASP A 241 -4.25 13.82 -1.67
N HIS A 242 -3.88 12.60 -1.27
CA HIS A 242 -4.06 12.15 0.11
C HIS A 242 -3.02 11.12 0.55
N LEU A 243 -2.84 11.05 1.86
CA LEU A 243 -2.03 10.05 2.53
C LEU A 243 -2.92 8.96 3.13
N VAL A 244 -2.36 7.77 3.32
CA VAL A 244 -3.01 6.59 3.92
C VAL A 244 -2.09 6.09 5.04
N LEU A 245 -2.32 6.56 6.29
CA LEU A 245 -1.36 6.46 7.39
C LEU A 245 -1.78 5.45 8.45
N GLU A 246 -0.87 4.55 8.84
CA GLU A 246 -1.06 3.63 9.99
C GLU A 246 -1.22 4.43 11.28
N MET A 247 -2.40 4.33 11.95
CA MET A 247 -2.70 5.07 13.18
C MET A 247 -3.45 4.26 14.24
N ALA A 248 -4.24 3.24 13.87
CA ALA A 248 -5.02 2.48 14.84
C ALA A 248 -4.14 1.68 15.81
N HIS A 249 -3.00 1.18 15.33
CA HIS A 249 -1.99 0.46 16.14
C HIS A 249 -0.99 1.40 16.81
N ARG A 250 -1.08 2.71 16.59
CA ARG A 250 -0.15 3.72 17.10
C ARG A 250 -0.71 4.47 18.30
N PRO A 251 0.14 4.99 19.19
CA PRO A 251 -0.33 5.84 20.27
C PRO A 251 -0.98 7.12 19.72
N PRO A 252 -2.04 7.64 20.40
CA PRO A 252 -2.77 8.83 19.91
C PRO A 252 -1.89 10.07 19.70
N GLU A 253 -0.81 10.18 20.44
CA GLU A 253 0.17 11.28 20.39
C GLU A 253 0.87 11.36 19.03
N ASP A 254 0.90 10.27 18.29
CA ASP A 254 1.45 10.21 16.93
C ASP A 254 0.63 11.01 15.90
N LEU A 255 -0.57 11.45 16.25
CA LEU A 255 -1.36 12.38 15.42
C LEU A 255 -0.81 13.82 15.46
N GLU A 256 -0.22 14.25 16.58
CA GLU A 256 0.23 15.64 16.75
C GLU A 256 1.20 16.13 15.66
N PRO A 257 2.24 15.36 15.26
CA PRO A 257 3.14 15.79 14.20
C PRO A 257 2.45 15.97 12.83
N LEU A 258 1.32 15.29 12.59
CA LEU A 258 0.61 15.37 11.32
C LEU A 258 -0.10 16.72 11.10
N LYS A 259 -0.19 17.59 12.12
CA LYS A 259 -0.61 18.97 11.99
C LYS A 259 0.28 19.77 11.03
N ASP A 260 1.57 19.41 10.97
CA ASP A 260 2.59 20.07 10.16
C ASP A 260 2.62 19.56 8.70
N VAL A 261 1.76 18.59 8.36
CA VAL A 261 1.55 18.16 6.98
C VAL A 261 0.75 19.21 6.23
N SER A 262 1.19 19.55 5.03
CA SER A 262 0.57 20.56 4.16
C SER A 262 -0.96 20.46 4.11
N PRO A 263 -1.70 21.55 4.28
CA PRO A 263 -3.17 21.54 4.20
C PRO A 263 -3.70 21.17 2.81
N LYS A 264 -2.85 21.18 1.79
CA LYS A 264 -3.21 20.75 0.43
C LYS A 264 -3.32 19.21 0.33
N ILE A 265 -2.66 18.48 1.22
CA ILE A 265 -2.68 17.02 1.28
C ILE A 265 -3.75 16.60 2.27
N LYS A 266 -4.74 15.83 1.83
CA LYS A 266 -5.74 15.25 2.72
C LYS A 266 -5.15 14.11 3.54
N LEU A 267 -5.50 14.03 4.80
CA LEU A 267 -5.05 12.94 5.67
C LEU A 267 -6.04 11.78 5.63
N GLY A 268 -5.53 10.59 5.35
CA GLY A 268 -6.20 9.33 5.61
C GLY A 268 -5.65 8.74 6.90
N ILE A 269 -6.54 8.40 7.81
CA ILE A 269 -6.21 7.91 9.15
C ILE A 269 -6.66 6.46 9.30
N GLY A 270 -5.74 5.59 9.67
CA GLY A 270 -6.04 4.21 10.06
C GLY A 270 -6.89 4.18 11.32
N VAL A 271 -8.06 3.54 11.26
CA VAL A 271 -9.01 3.41 12.38
C VAL A 271 -9.34 1.94 12.68
N ILE A 272 -8.74 1.03 11.94
CA ILE A 272 -8.87 -0.42 12.11
C ILE A 272 -7.46 -1.03 12.23
N ASP A 273 -7.19 -1.69 13.35
CA ASP A 273 -5.94 -2.41 13.57
C ASP A 273 -5.98 -3.79 12.92
N VAL A 274 -5.19 -3.99 11.86
CA VAL A 274 -5.11 -5.26 11.13
C VAL A 274 -4.16 -6.28 11.75
N LYS A 275 -3.45 -5.90 12.83
CA LYS A 275 -2.51 -6.78 13.54
C LYS A 275 -3.18 -7.62 14.62
N ILE A 276 -4.46 -7.34 14.92
CA ILE A 276 -5.26 -8.06 15.91
C ILE A 276 -6.57 -8.58 15.32
N ASN A 277 -7.12 -9.62 15.93
CA ASN A 277 -8.38 -10.25 15.48
C ASN A 277 -9.65 -9.55 16.02
N HIS A 278 -9.50 -8.56 16.91
CA HIS A 278 -10.64 -7.73 17.37
C HIS A 278 -11.28 -7.04 16.16
N VAL A 279 -12.59 -7.09 16.09
CA VAL A 279 -13.37 -6.36 15.09
C VAL A 279 -13.89 -5.09 15.74
N GLU A 280 -13.38 -3.96 15.31
CA GLU A 280 -13.76 -2.65 15.83
C GLU A 280 -15.24 -2.40 15.61
N THR A 281 -15.93 -1.99 16.65
CA THR A 281 -17.34 -1.58 16.58
C THR A 281 -17.47 -0.21 15.88
N PRO A 282 -18.62 0.10 15.27
CA PRO A 282 -18.85 1.44 14.71
C PRO A 282 -18.58 2.57 15.72
N GLY A 283 -18.91 2.35 17.00
CA GLY A 283 -18.65 3.32 18.07
C GLY A 283 -17.16 3.53 18.36
N GLU A 284 -16.32 2.49 18.27
CA GLU A 284 -14.87 2.62 18.41
C GLU A 284 -14.28 3.42 17.25
N ILE A 285 -14.72 3.14 16.03
CA ILE A 285 -14.31 3.87 14.82
C ILE A 285 -14.73 5.34 14.90
N ALA A 286 -16.00 5.63 15.26
CA ALA A 286 -16.49 6.99 15.41
C ALA A 286 -15.67 7.78 16.45
N ARG A 287 -15.30 7.15 17.57
CA ARG A 287 -14.41 7.78 18.58
C ARG A 287 -13.00 8.02 18.05
N ALA A 288 -12.46 7.11 17.24
CA ALA A 288 -11.14 7.29 16.63
C ALA A 288 -11.13 8.48 15.66
N ILE A 289 -12.18 8.62 14.82
CA ILE A 289 -12.38 9.78 13.93
C ILE A 289 -12.46 11.06 14.75
N GLY A 290 -13.33 11.10 15.77
CA GLY A 290 -13.52 12.29 16.64
C GLY A 290 -12.22 12.73 17.33
N ARG A 291 -11.41 11.77 17.78
CA ARG A 291 -10.08 12.04 18.36
C ARG A 291 -9.15 12.64 17.30
N ALA A 292 -9.08 12.07 16.11
CA ALA A 292 -8.23 12.58 15.04
C ALA A 292 -8.63 14.01 14.65
N GLU A 293 -9.93 14.28 14.44
CA GLU A 293 -10.44 15.63 14.14
C GLU A 293 -10.20 16.63 15.28
N SER A 294 -10.30 16.20 16.54
CA SER A 294 -10.01 17.08 17.68
C SER A 294 -8.54 17.49 17.78
N ILE A 295 -7.63 16.60 17.38
CA ILE A 295 -6.19 16.87 17.39
C ILE A 295 -5.76 17.62 16.13
N LEU A 296 -6.14 17.15 14.95
CA LEU A 296 -5.67 17.66 13.65
C LEU A 296 -6.41 18.94 13.21
N GLY A 297 -7.59 19.18 13.77
CA GLY A 297 -8.48 20.27 13.36
C GLY A 297 -9.61 19.79 12.43
N PRO A 298 -10.75 20.49 12.45
CA PRO A 298 -11.93 20.13 11.66
C PRO A 298 -11.65 20.07 10.17
N GLY A 299 -12.10 18.97 9.50
CA GLY A 299 -11.97 18.80 8.06
C GLY A 299 -10.57 18.43 7.56
N ARG A 300 -9.64 18.11 8.47
CA ARG A 300 -8.29 17.61 8.11
C ARG A 300 -8.33 16.13 7.72
N VAL A 301 -9.17 15.34 8.38
CA VAL A 301 -9.37 13.93 8.05
C VAL A 301 -10.25 13.85 6.81
N GLY A 302 -9.66 13.52 5.68
CA GLY A 302 -10.39 13.32 4.41
C GLY A 302 -10.78 11.88 4.16
N TRP A 303 -10.03 10.93 4.75
CA TRP A 303 -10.18 9.49 4.55
C TRP A 303 -10.02 8.73 5.86
N ILE A 304 -10.76 7.62 5.97
CA ILE A 304 -10.50 6.59 6.98
C ILE A 304 -10.34 5.23 6.31
N HIS A 305 -9.53 4.39 6.89
CA HIS A 305 -9.14 3.10 6.33
C HIS A 305 -8.57 2.16 7.42
N PRO A 306 -8.30 0.89 7.11
CA PRO A 306 -7.48 0.01 7.95
C PRO A 306 -6.01 0.45 7.96
N ASP A 307 -5.27 0.12 9.00
CA ASP A 307 -3.84 0.46 9.12
C ASP A 307 -2.97 -0.12 7.99
N CYS A 308 -3.36 -1.23 7.41
CA CYS A 308 -2.66 -1.90 6.31
C CYS A 308 -3.64 -2.82 5.55
N GLY A 309 -3.14 -3.58 4.57
CA GLY A 309 -3.91 -4.61 3.88
C GLY A 309 -4.35 -5.75 4.80
N PHE A 310 -5.41 -6.45 4.42
CA PHE A 310 -6.05 -7.50 5.22
C PHE A 310 -5.49 -8.92 5.00
N TRP A 311 -4.56 -9.12 4.09
CA TRP A 311 -4.14 -10.44 3.59
C TRP A 311 -3.76 -11.46 4.67
N MET A 312 -3.28 -11.00 5.84
CA MET A 312 -2.89 -11.86 6.97
C MET A 312 -4.05 -12.30 7.85
N LEU A 313 -5.22 -11.69 7.72
CA LEU A 313 -6.38 -12.02 8.54
C LEU A 313 -7.19 -13.17 7.93
N LYS A 314 -7.94 -13.86 8.77
CA LYS A 314 -9.00 -14.74 8.27
C LYS A 314 -10.04 -13.89 7.53
N ARG A 315 -10.52 -14.37 6.39
CA ARG A 315 -11.51 -13.68 5.57
C ARG A 315 -12.73 -13.23 6.38
N SER A 316 -13.27 -14.10 7.25
CA SER A 316 -14.42 -13.78 8.10
C SER A 316 -14.17 -12.62 9.10
N ILE A 317 -12.91 -12.35 9.44
CA ILE A 317 -12.53 -11.18 10.26
C ILE A 317 -12.41 -9.95 9.38
N ALA A 318 -11.73 -10.06 8.23
CA ALA A 318 -11.58 -8.98 7.28
C ALA A 318 -12.93 -8.42 6.82
N ASP A 319 -13.87 -9.29 6.43
CA ASP A 319 -15.23 -8.90 6.00
C ASP A 319 -15.96 -8.08 7.08
N ARG A 320 -15.89 -8.50 8.35
CA ARG A 320 -16.52 -7.77 9.46
C ARG A 320 -15.84 -6.43 9.74
N LYS A 321 -14.51 -6.37 9.65
CA LYS A 321 -13.75 -5.12 9.80
C LYS A 321 -14.12 -4.12 8.68
N ILE A 322 -14.22 -4.60 7.44
CA ILE A 322 -14.65 -3.78 6.28
C ILE A 322 -16.09 -3.25 6.50
N ALA A 323 -17.00 -4.11 6.95
CA ALA A 323 -18.39 -3.71 7.23
C ALA A 323 -18.48 -2.65 8.34
N SER A 324 -17.65 -2.74 9.37
CA SER A 324 -17.61 -1.77 10.47
C SER A 324 -17.10 -0.39 10.04
N LEU A 325 -16.25 -0.30 9.01
CA LEU A 325 -15.56 0.94 8.62
C LEU A 325 -16.56 2.02 8.20
N ALA A 326 -17.40 1.74 7.21
CA ALA A 326 -18.39 2.70 6.74
C ALA A 326 -19.48 2.97 7.80
N ALA A 327 -19.89 1.95 8.55
CA ALA A 327 -20.84 2.14 9.65
C ALA A 327 -20.30 3.08 10.74
N GLY A 328 -19.00 2.98 11.06
CA GLY A 328 -18.36 3.89 12.02
C GLY A 328 -18.26 5.33 11.52
N ARG A 329 -17.93 5.53 10.22
CA ARG A 329 -17.97 6.84 9.58
C ARG A 329 -19.36 7.44 9.65
N ASP A 330 -20.37 6.67 9.27
CA ASP A 330 -21.76 7.15 9.22
C ASP A 330 -22.26 7.52 10.62
N LEU A 331 -21.91 6.73 11.64
CA LEU A 331 -22.21 7.06 13.04
C LEU A 331 -21.55 8.39 13.48
N TYR A 332 -20.28 8.61 13.11
CA TYR A 332 -19.58 9.86 13.40
C TYR A 332 -20.23 11.07 12.73
N LEU A 333 -20.71 10.92 11.50
CA LEU A 333 -21.36 11.97 10.74
C LEU A 333 -22.86 12.14 11.06
N GLY A 334 -23.42 11.37 12.01
CA GLY A 334 -24.85 11.42 12.35
C GLY A 334 -25.76 10.92 11.25
N ARG A 335 -25.28 10.00 10.40
CA ARG A 335 -26.01 9.42 9.25
C ARG A 335 -26.49 7.99 9.53
N ALA A 336 -26.30 7.48 10.75
CA ALA A 336 -26.67 6.12 11.15
C ALA A 336 -28.09 6.06 11.74
#